data_1b8e5c60bec096be31c86a5a555aa51c
#
_entry.id   1b8e5c60bec096be31c86a5a555aa51c
#
_cell.length_a   1.000
_cell.length_b   1.000
_cell.length_c   1.000
_cell.angle_alpha   90.00
_cell.angle_beta   90.00
_cell.angle_gamma   90.00
#
_symmetry.space_group_name_H-M   'P 1'
#
loop_
_entity.id
_entity.type
_entity.pdbx_description
1 polymer ?
#
loop_
_entity_poly.entity_id
_entity_poly.type
_entity_poly.pdbx_seq_one_letter_code
_entity_poly.pdbx_strand_id
1 'polypeptide(L)'
;SRRQRQMCIRDSIAETSPEEEKPAGIPLNEAPVWQRALIMLAGAGMNFVLGFVVMAILITAQNEPITSKVLYQVEENALCGQTGLQAGDKILAVNGRRCFVANDILYELMRTEDYTADFTVLRDGKKVELPGVQFDTWQDDKGETHMSLGFTVYGIKKTPLNVLKEAGNSVLYYGRIIFASLSDLLRGRESINDLSGPVGIVSAIGQAASYGWQDLLEMLALITVNLGILNLLPFPALDGGKVVFLVIEGVTGHAVPEKLQSVLTLATFGLLFGLMIFATYNDILRLITGTV
;
A
#
# COMPACT_ATOMS: atom_id res chain seq x y z
N SER A 1 17.55 62.91 33.76
CA SER A 1 17.09 62.22 34.92
C SER A 1 16.97 60.72 34.64
N ARG A 2 17.04 59.84 35.64
CA ARG A 2 17.14 58.36 35.49
C ARG A 2 16.00 57.74 34.64
N ARG A 3 14.79 58.33 34.63
CA ARG A 3 13.67 57.87 33.81
C ARG A 3 13.86 58.08 32.30
N GLN A 4 14.51 59.16 31.90
CA GLN A 4 14.79 59.41 30.48
C GLN A 4 15.87 58.48 29.94
N ARG A 5 16.87 58.08 30.72
CA ARG A 5 17.91 57.10 30.31
C ARG A 5 17.33 55.68 30.14
N GLN A 6 16.34 55.26 30.99
CA GLN A 6 15.68 53.97 30.84
C GLN A 6 14.76 53.93 29.62
N MET A 7 14.17 55.05 29.21
CA MET A 7 13.34 55.11 28.03
C MET A 7 14.17 55.04 26.73
N CYS A 8 15.32 55.73 26.67
CA CYS A 8 16.23 55.64 25.51
C CYS A 8 16.88 54.26 25.33
N ILE A 9 17.15 53.52 26.41
CA ILE A 9 17.71 52.15 26.32
C ILE A 9 16.64 51.16 25.84
N ARG A 10 15.36 51.41 26.18
CA ARG A 10 14.24 50.55 25.75
C ARG A 10 13.92 50.75 24.29
N ASP A 11 14.03 51.96 23.80
CA ASP A 11 13.78 52.29 22.38
C ASP A 11 14.94 51.79 21.46
N SER A 12 16.20 51.84 21.95
CA SER A 12 17.34 51.30 21.19
C SER A 12 17.44 49.76 21.17
N ILE A 13 16.78 49.08 22.11
CA ILE A 13 16.69 47.60 22.08
C ILE A 13 15.51 47.16 21.18
N ALA A 14 14.49 48.00 21.00
CA ALA A 14 13.38 47.72 20.10
C ALA A 14 13.73 47.90 18.60
N GLU A 15 14.79 48.65 18.28
CA GLU A 15 15.23 48.88 16.90
C GLU A 15 16.18 47.81 16.35
N THR A 16 16.59 46.84 17.13
CA THR A 16 17.48 45.72 16.69
C THR A 16 16.84 44.35 16.72
N SER A 17 15.51 44.25 16.70
CA SER A 17 14.86 43.04 16.28
C SER A 17 15.09 42.90 14.77
N PRO A 18 15.71 41.82 14.26
CA PRO A 18 15.68 41.56 12.84
C PRO A 18 14.21 41.60 12.43
N GLU A 19 13.84 42.48 11.47
CA GLU A 19 12.57 42.35 10.80
C GLU A 19 12.50 40.90 10.37
N GLU A 20 11.63 40.11 10.99
CA GLU A 20 11.26 38.79 10.46
C GLU A 20 10.76 39.08 9.05
N GLU A 21 11.61 38.88 8.04
CA GLU A 21 11.22 38.89 6.64
C GLU A 21 9.99 38.01 6.56
N LYS A 22 8.82 38.64 6.42
CA LYS A 22 7.59 37.90 6.18
C LYS A 22 7.86 37.04 4.96
N PRO A 23 7.78 35.73 5.08
CA PRO A 23 8.08 34.84 3.97
C PRO A 23 7.29 35.33 2.75
N ALA A 24 8.00 35.53 1.64
CA ALA A 24 7.42 36.01 0.39
C ALA A 24 6.49 34.90 -0.17
N GLY A 25 5.23 34.88 0.30
CA GLY A 25 4.24 33.86 -0.12
C GLY A 25 2.89 34.11 0.53
N ILE A 26 1.85 33.59 -0.09
CA ILE A 26 0.50 33.57 0.46
C ILE A 26 0.45 32.51 1.56
N PRO A 27 0.02 32.81 2.81
CA PRO A 27 -0.18 31.82 3.84
C PRO A 27 -1.11 30.69 3.36
N LEU A 28 -0.80 29.45 3.74
CA LEU A 28 -1.54 28.29 3.25
C LEU A 28 -3.05 28.36 3.53
N ASN A 29 -3.45 28.94 4.65
CA ASN A 29 -4.86 29.15 5.02
C ASN A 29 -5.60 30.17 4.15
N GLU A 30 -4.88 31.07 3.48
CA GLU A 30 -5.41 32.06 2.55
C GLU A 30 -5.39 31.58 1.08
N ALA A 31 -4.71 30.46 0.82
CA ALA A 31 -4.63 29.88 -0.51
C ALA A 31 -5.99 29.28 -0.94
N PRO A 32 -6.31 29.27 -2.25
CA PRO A 32 -7.51 28.63 -2.78
C PRO A 32 -7.62 27.16 -2.36
N VAL A 33 -8.85 26.68 -2.13
CA VAL A 33 -9.14 25.32 -1.64
C VAL A 33 -8.41 24.24 -2.45
N TRP A 34 -8.39 24.37 -3.78
CA TRP A 34 -7.74 23.39 -4.66
C TRP A 34 -6.21 23.34 -4.47
N GLN A 35 -5.55 24.47 -4.19
CA GLN A 35 -4.11 24.51 -3.92
C GLN A 35 -3.79 23.84 -2.58
N ARG A 36 -4.61 24.11 -1.55
CA ARG A 36 -4.49 23.46 -0.24
C ARG A 36 -4.68 21.94 -0.37
N ALA A 37 -5.71 21.50 -1.13
CA ALA A 37 -5.95 20.08 -1.38
C ALA A 37 -4.78 19.43 -2.12
N LEU A 38 -4.20 20.09 -3.13
CA LEU A 38 -3.07 19.58 -3.89
C LEU A 38 -1.82 19.42 -3.01
N ILE A 39 -1.54 20.34 -2.11
CA ILE A 39 -0.42 20.25 -1.17
C ILE A 39 -0.61 19.04 -0.23
N MET A 40 -1.83 18.84 0.30
CA MET A 40 -2.12 17.67 1.16
C MET A 40 -1.96 16.34 0.40
N LEU A 41 -2.48 16.29 -0.84
CA LEU A 41 -2.38 15.09 -1.68
C LEU A 41 -0.94 14.83 -2.15
N ALA A 42 -0.10 15.86 -2.28
CA ALA A 42 1.29 15.71 -2.71
C ALA A 42 2.10 14.86 -1.72
N GLY A 43 1.86 14.97 -0.41
CA GLY A 43 2.51 14.15 0.60
C GLY A 43 2.25 12.65 0.39
N ALA A 44 0.98 12.26 0.27
CA ALA A 44 0.61 10.88 -0.05
C ALA A 44 1.09 10.46 -1.45
N GLY A 45 1.02 11.37 -2.43
CA GLY A 45 1.50 11.14 -3.80
C GLY A 45 2.98 10.80 -3.86
N MET A 46 3.82 11.46 -3.05
CA MET A 46 5.26 11.19 -2.99
C MET A 46 5.56 9.77 -2.49
N ASN A 47 4.73 9.19 -1.62
CA ASN A 47 4.89 7.81 -1.20
C ASN A 47 4.68 6.84 -2.37
N PHE A 48 3.70 7.08 -3.24
CA PHE A 48 3.51 6.26 -4.45
C PHE A 48 4.67 6.42 -5.43
N VAL A 49 5.19 7.65 -5.60
CA VAL A 49 6.37 7.90 -6.43
C VAL A 49 7.58 7.16 -5.88
N LEU A 50 7.82 7.22 -4.57
CA LEU A 50 8.91 6.49 -3.93
C LEU A 50 8.75 4.98 -4.10
N GLY A 51 7.57 4.42 -3.85
CA GLY A 51 7.27 3.00 -4.08
C GLY A 51 7.54 2.57 -5.52
N PHE A 52 7.12 3.39 -6.49
CA PHE A 52 7.40 3.16 -7.91
C PHE A 52 8.91 3.16 -8.22
N VAL A 53 9.66 4.12 -7.70
CA VAL A 53 11.11 4.20 -7.91
C VAL A 53 11.82 3.00 -7.29
N VAL A 54 11.46 2.62 -6.07
CA VAL A 54 12.02 1.44 -5.39
C VAL A 54 11.75 0.18 -6.20
N MET A 55 10.51 -0.03 -6.69
CA MET A 55 10.18 -1.17 -7.55
C MET A 55 10.93 -1.15 -8.88
N ALA A 56 11.10 0.01 -9.50
CA ALA A 56 11.89 0.11 -10.74
C ALA A 56 13.37 -0.24 -10.52
N ILE A 57 13.95 0.17 -9.40
CA ILE A 57 15.31 -0.21 -8.99
C ILE A 57 15.38 -1.73 -8.77
N LEU A 58 14.47 -2.28 -7.98
CA LEU A 58 14.42 -3.71 -7.66
C LEU A 58 14.35 -4.56 -8.93
N ILE A 59 13.36 -4.30 -9.81
CA ILE A 59 13.17 -5.03 -11.06
C ILE A 59 14.41 -4.92 -11.97
N THR A 60 15.06 -3.77 -12.00
CA THR A 60 16.27 -3.57 -12.82
C THR A 60 17.46 -4.36 -12.27
N ALA A 61 17.61 -4.37 -10.95
CA ALA A 61 18.75 -4.95 -10.26
C ALA A 61 18.67 -6.48 -10.09
N GLN A 62 17.46 -7.06 -10.09
CA GLN A 62 17.31 -8.53 -10.11
C GLN A 62 17.98 -9.13 -11.35
N ASN A 63 18.49 -10.34 -11.26
CA ASN A 63 19.07 -11.05 -12.43
C ASN A 63 17.99 -11.74 -13.28
N GLU A 64 16.91 -12.13 -12.66
CA GLU A 64 15.80 -12.86 -13.30
C GLU A 64 14.99 -11.95 -14.25
N PRO A 65 14.43 -12.50 -15.34
CA PRO A 65 13.52 -11.77 -16.20
C PRO A 65 12.23 -11.38 -15.45
N ILE A 66 11.51 -10.37 -15.93
CA ILE A 66 10.22 -9.98 -15.39
C ILE A 66 9.22 -11.12 -15.59
N THR A 67 8.60 -11.60 -14.53
CA THR A 67 7.58 -12.66 -14.58
C THR A 67 6.32 -12.17 -15.29
N SER A 68 5.92 -12.84 -16.37
CA SER A 68 4.72 -12.47 -17.12
C SER A 68 3.47 -13.15 -16.58
N LYS A 69 2.32 -12.76 -17.13
CA LYS A 69 1.03 -13.43 -16.89
C LYS A 69 0.63 -14.37 -18.02
N VAL A 70 1.59 -14.74 -18.88
CA VAL A 70 1.37 -15.64 -20.01
C VAL A 70 1.91 -17.00 -19.65
N LEU A 71 1.07 -18.03 -19.73
CA LEU A 71 1.44 -19.40 -19.44
C LEU A 71 2.45 -19.90 -20.48
N TYR A 72 3.61 -20.36 -20.01
CA TYR A 72 4.62 -20.98 -20.85
C TYR A 72 4.28 -22.46 -21.08
N GLN A 73 4.02 -23.17 -19.98
CA GLN A 73 3.76 -24.58 -19.99
C GLN A 73 2.75 -24.92 -18.89
N VAL A 74 1.85 -25.85 -19.18
CA VAL A 74 0.97 -26.50 -18.21
C VAL A 74 1.44 -27.96 -18.12
N GLU A 75 1.60 -28.50 -16.92
CA GLU A 75 2.05 -29.86 -16.71
C GLU A 75 1.02 -30.87 -17.27
N GLU A 76 1.50 -31.95 -17.86
CA GLU A 76 0.68 -32.87 -18.67
C GLU A 76 -0.50 -33.48 -17.88
N ASN A 77 -0.31 -33.71 -16.58
CA ASN A 77 -1.35 -34.30 -15.71
C ASN A 77 -1.97 -33.30 -14.71
N ALA A 78 -1.62 -32.01 -14.78
CA ALA A 78 -2.14 -31.02 -13.84
C ALA A 78 -3.64 -30.82 -14.02
N LEU A 79 -4.37 -30.79 -12.90
CA LEU A 79 -5.82 -30.53 -12.90
C LEU A 79 -6.17 -29.20 -13.55
N CYS A 80 -5.35 -28.16 -13.37
CA CYS A 80 -5.57 -26.86 -14.00
C CYS A 80 -5.59 -26.92 -15.53
N GLY A 81 -4.78 -27.80 -16.14
CA GLY A 81 -4.80 -28.07 -17.58
C GLY A 81 -6.02 -28.85 -18.03
N GLN A 82 -6.40 -29.90 -17.27
CA GLN A 82 -7.60 -30.70 -17.57
C GLN A 82 -8.89 -29.90 -17.42
N THR A 83 -8.90 -28.89 -16.54
CA THR A 83 -10.05 -28.01 -16.29
C THR A 83 -10.04 -26.70 -17.08
N GLY A 84 -9.09 -26.55 -18.02
CA GLY A 84 -9.24 -25.54 -19.06
C GLY A 84 -8.07 -24.62 -19.35
N LEU A 85 -7.05 -24.50 -18.47
CA LEU A 85 -5.86 -23.67 -18.74
C LEU A 85 -4.98 -24.31 -19.82
N GLN A 86 -4.40 -23.48 -20.69
CA GLN A 86 -3.54 -23.93 -21.79
C GLN A 86 -2.28 -23.08 -21.90
N ALA A 87 -1.19 -23.66 -22.40
CA ALA A 87 0.00 -22.88 -22.76
C ALA A 87 -0.37 -21.78 -23.75
N GLY A 88 0.20 -20.58 -23.58
CA GLY A 88 -0.11 -19.40 -24.36
C GLY A 88 -1.23 -18.53 -23.81
N ASP A 89 -2.03 -19.01 -22.86
CA ASP A 89 -3.05 -18.21 -22.18
C ASP A 89 -2.42 -17.03 -21.46
N LYS A 90 -2.94 -15.83 -21.69
CA LYS A 90 -2.59 -14.66 -20.88
C LYS A 90 -3.66 -14.40 -19.83
N ILE A 91 -3.32 -14.59 -18.57
CA ILE A 91 -4.24 -14.39 -17.45
C ILE A 91 -4.56 -12.90 -17.31
N LEU A 92 -5.84 -12.56 -17.39
CA LEU A 92 -6.36 -11.21 -17.23
C LEU A 92 -6.96 -10.98 -15.85
N ALA A 93 -7.69 -11.98 -15.34
CA ALA A 93 -8.33 -11.92 -14.02
C ALA A 93 -8.44 -13.32 -13.41
N VAL A 94 -8.47 -13.38 -12.09
CA VAL A 94 -8.77 -14.58 -11.27
C VAL A 94 -9.90 -14.21 -10.32
N ASN A 95 -10.90 -15.07 -10.19
CA ASN A 95 -12.10 -14.85 -9.36
C ASN A 95 -12.77 -13.48 -9.62
N GLY A 96 -12.83 -13.06 -10.90
CA GLY A 96 -13.39 -11.78 -11.34
C GLY A 96 -12.50 -10.57 -11.02
N ARG A 97 -11.35 -10.75 -10.36
CA ARG A 97 -10.42 -9.67 -10.00
C ARG A 97 -9.28 -9.56 -11.01
N ARG A 98 -9.10 -8.38 -11.57
CA ARG A 98 -8.06 -8.11 -12.58
C ARG A 98 -6.66 -8.29 -11.98
N CYS A 99 -5.82 -9.04 -12.70
CA CYS A 99 -4.39 -9.20 -12.36
C CYS A 99 -3.54 -8.15 -13.09
N PHE A 100 -2.76 -7.38 -12.35
CA PHE A 100 -1.80 -6.39 -12.88
C PHE A 100 -0.43 -7.01 -13.11
N VAL A 101 0.05 -7.78 -12.15
CA VAL A 101 1.32 -8.52 -12.15
C VAL A 101 1.08 -10.03 -11.97
N ALA A 102 2.14 -10.85 -12.12
CA ALA A 102 2.03 -12.29 -11.89
C ALA A 102 1.67 -12.64 -10.43
N ASN A 103 2.18 -11.86 -9.47
CA ASN A 103 1.88 -12.04 -8.05
C ASN A 103 0.40 -11.87 -7.71
N ASP A 104 -0.37 -11.11 -8.52
CA ASP A 104 -1.83 -11.04 -8.37
C ASP A 104 -2.50 -12.41 -8.50
N ILE A 105 -1.99 -13.23 -9.42
CA ILE A 105 -2.51 -14.58 -9.66
C ILE A 105 -2.32 -15.43 -8.41
N LEU A 106 -1.10 -15.44 -7.86
CA LEU A 106 -0.77 -16.17 -6.64
C LEU A 106 -1.62 -15.67 -5.46
N TYR A 107 -1.72 -14.36 -5.29
CA TYR A 107 -2.50 -13.75 -4.21
C TYR A 107 -3.98 -14.17 -4.25
N GLU A 108 -4.60 -14.17 -5.43
CA GLU A 108 -6.01 -14.60 -5.55
C GLU A 108 -6.17 -16.11 -5.36
N LEU A 109 -5.20 -16.93 -5.82
CA LEU A 109 -5.23 -18.39 -5.61
C LEU A 109 -5.05 -18.77 -4.14
N MET A 110 -4.16 -18.09 -3.40
CA MET A 110 -3.97 -18.33 -1.96
C MET A 110 -5.20 -17.98 -1.12
N ARG A 111 -6.16 -17.25 -1.66
CA ARG A 111 -7.42 -16.86 -0.99
C ARG A 111 -8.58 -17.80 -1.30
N THR A 112 -8.36 -18.83 -2.11
CA THR A 112 -9.39 -19.85 -2.38
C THR A 112 -9.38 -20.91 -1.29
N GLU A 113 -10.56 -21.29 -0.80
CA GLU A 113 -10.69 -22.30 0.27
C GLU A 113 -10.76 -23.73 -0.29
N ASP A 114 -11.19 -23.89 -1.54
CA ASP A 114 -11.50 -25.17 -2.17
C ASP A 114 -10.53 -25.55 -3.30
N TYR A 115 -9.40 -24.86 -3.41
CA TYR A 115 -8.38 -25.05 -4.46
C TYR A 115 -8.94 -24.95 -5.88
N THR A 116 -10.03 -24.20 -6.05
CA THR A 116 -10.63 -23.88 -7.34
C THR A 116 -10.66 -22.39 -7.59
N ALA A 117 -10.56 -21.95 -8.83
CA ALA A 117 -10.65 -20.54 -9.18
C ALA A 117 -11.24 -20.34 -10.58
N ASP A 118 -11.98 -19.22 -10.74
CA ASP A 118 -12.46 -18.79 -12.03
C ASP A 118 -11.38 -17.94 -12.73
N PHE A 119 -11.02 -18.32 -13.95
CA PHE A 119 -10.04 -17.56 -14.73
C PHE A 119 -10.69 -16.82 -15.88
N THR A 120 -10.21 -15.61 -16.12
CA THR A 120 -10.43 -14.90 -17.38
C THR A 120 -9.09 -14.80 -18.09
N VAL A 121 -8.99 -15.40 -19.25
CA VAL A 121 -7.75 -15.42 -20.04
C VAL A 121 -7.94 -14.79 -21.42
N LEU A 122 -6.84 -14.35 -22.03
CA LEU A 122 -6.78 -13.98 -23.43
C LEU A 122 -6.10 -15.13 -24.17
N ARG A 123 -6.84 -15.87 -24.98
CA ARG A 123 -6.40 -17.00 -25.81
C ARG A 123 -6.62 -16.65 -27.28
N ASP A 124 -5.59 -16.69 -28.08
CA ASP A 124 -5.63 -16.33 -29.51
C ASP A 124 -6.33 -14.99 -29.82
N GLY A 125 -6.07 -13.99 -28.94
CA GLY A 125 -6.65 -12.65 -29.06
C GLY A 125 -8.11 -12.54 -28.60
N LYS A 126 -8.74 -13.63 -28.13
CA LYS A 126 -10.12 -13.64 -27.64
C LYS A 126 -10.15 -13.81 -26.12
N LYS A 127 -11.06 -13.08 -25.48
CA LYS A 127 -11.33 -13.25 -24.05
C LYS A 127 -12.11 -14.55 -23.84
N VAL A 128 -11.59 -15.45 -23.00
CA VAL A 128 -12.20 -16.71 -22.62
C VAL A 128 -12.38 -16.74 -21.12
N GLU A 129 -13.55 -17.18 -20.67
CA GLU A 129 -13.86 -17.39 -19.26
C GLU A 129 -13.80 -18.89 -18.97
N LEU A 130 -13.02 -19.26 -17.96
CA LEU A 130 -12.79 -20.64 -17.53
C LEU A 130 -13.27 -20.74 -16.07
N PRO A 131 -14.53 -21.15 -15.85
CA PRO A 131 -15.06 -21.29 -14.49
C PRO A 131 -14.55 -22.57 -13.83
N GLY A 132 -14.28 -22.49 -12.52
CA GLY A 132 -14.00 -23.66 -11.69
C GLY A 132 -12.73 -24.42 -12.08
N VAL A 133 -11.67 -23.73 -12.48
CA VAL A 133 -10.35 -24.36 -12.72
C VAL A 133 -9.82 -24.94 -11.42
N GLN A 134 -9.49 -26.24 -11.42
CA GLN A 134 -9.06 -26.99 -10.24
C GLN A 134 -7.54 -27.08 -10.19
N PHE A 135 -7.00 -27.11 -8.98
CA PHE A 135 -5.57 -27.25 -8.72
C PHE A 135 -5.26 -28.50 -7.91
N ASP A 136 -4.14 -29.13 -8.21
CA ASP A 136 -3.61 -30.23 -7.44
C ASP A 136 -3.17 -29.74 -6.05
N THR A 137 -3.19 -30.65 -5.08
CA THR A 137 -2.74 -30.37 -3.72
C THR A 137 -1.72 -31.41 -3.25
N TRP A 138 -0.84 -31.00 -2.36
CA TRP A 138 0.10 -31.88 -1.69
C TRP A 138 0.18 -31.54 -0.20
N GLN A 139 0.56 -32.50 0.63
CA GLN A 139 0.73 -32.29 2.06
C GLN A 139 2.22 -32.23 2.40
N ASP A 140 2.58 -31.32 3.28
CA ASP A 140 3.93 -31.24 3.83
C ASP A 140 4.12 -32.22 5.00
N ASP A 141 5.33 -32.26 5.55
CA ASP A 141 5.69 -33.15 6.68
C ASP A 141 4.93 -32.82 7.98
N LYS A 142 4.28 -31.64 8.05
CA LYS A 142 3.45 -31.21 9.17
C LYS A 142 1.96 -31.53 8.96
N GLY A 143 1.60 -32.06 7.79
CA GLY A 143 0.24 -32.39 7.41
C GLY A 143 -0.55 -31.16 6.90
N GLU A 144 0.10 -30.05 6.61
CA GLU A 144 -0.52 -28.89 5.99
C GLU A 144 -0.71 -29.13 4.49
N THR A 145 -1.89 -28.79 3.97
CA THR A 145 -2.22 -28.94 2.55
C THR A 145 -1.85 -27.69 1.77
N HIS A 146 -1.04 -27.86 0.74
CA HIS A 146 -0.58 -26.81 -0.14
C HIS A 146 -1.11 -27.01 -1.55
N MET A 147 -1.42 -25.90 -2.27
CA MET A 147 -1.80 -25.90 -3.67
C MET A 147 -0.56 -26.06 -4.56
N SER A 148 -0.65 -26.94 -5.56
CA SER A 148 0.31 -27.00 -6.67
C SER A 148 -0.24 -26.25 -7.86
N LEU A 149 0.54 -25.31 -8.41
CA LEU A 149 0.09 -24.48 -9.54
C LEU A 149 -0.04 -25.29 -10.83
N GLY A 150 0.82 -26.28 -11.04
CA GLY A 150 0.83 -27.13 -12.25
C GLY A 150 1.08 -26.38 -13.57
N PHE A 151 1.55 -25.13 -13.50
CA PHE A 151 1.91 -24.33 -14.67
C PHE A 151 3.13 -23.44 -14.41
N THR A 152 3.80 -23.05 -15.50
CA THR A 152 4.87 -22.05 -15.50
C THR A 152 4.52 -20.89 -16.43
N VAL A 153 5.18 -19.74 -16.26
CA VAL A 153 4.91 -18.54 -17.04
C VAL A 153 6.17 -18.06 -17.79
N TYR A 154 5.97 -17.33 -18.88
CA TYR A 154 7.08 -16.72 -19.62
C TYR A 154 7.78 -15.63 -18.82
N GLY A 155 9.09 -15.49 -19.05
CA GLY A 155 9.86 -14.31 -18.65
C GLY A 155 9.85 -13.23 -19.73
N ILE A 156 9.70 -11.97 -19.31
CA ILE A 156 9.75 -10.79 -20.20
C ILE A 156 11.13 -10.14 -20.07
N LYS A 157 11.72 -9.76 -21.22
CA LYS A 157 13.00 -9.03 -21.22
C LYS A 157 12.87 -7.68 -20.51
N LYS A 158 13.89 -7.32 -19.76
CA LYS A 158 14.00 -6.04 -19.04
C LYS A 158 14.39 -4.92 -20.00
N THR A 159 13.42 -4.40 -20.73
CA THR A 159 13.57 -3.12 -21.43
C THR A 159 13.16 -1.98 -20.49
N PRO A 160 13.67 -0.75 -20.64
CA PRO A 160 13.25 0.39 -19.81
C PRO A 160 11.73 0.53 -19.73
N LEU A 161 11.03 0.34 -20.86
CA LEU A 161 9.58 0.44 -20.91
C LEU A 161 8.89 -0.68 -20.10
N ASN A 162 9.40 -1.93 -20.19
CA ASN A 162 8.84 -3.06 -19.44
C ASN A 162 9.08 -2.89 -17.95
N VAL A 163 10.25 -2.38 -17.53
CA VAL A 163 10.57 -2.08 -16.13
C VAL A 163 9.61 -1.03 -15.58
N LEU A 164 9.45 0.11 -16.27
CA LEU A 164 8.54 1.17 -15.83
C LEU A 164 7.09 0.68 -15.76
N LYS A 165 6.65 -0.11 -16.75
CA LYS A 165 5.30 -0.68 -16.75
C LYS A 165 5.09 -1.64 -15.58
N GLU A 166 6.06 -2.52 -15.33
CA GLU A 166 5.95 -3.50 -14.25
C GLU A 166 6.03 -2.82 -12.88
N ALA A 167 6.91 -1.82 -12.70
CA ALA A 167 6.97 -1.03 -11.48
C ALA A 167 5.63 -0.32 -11.19
N GLY A 168 5.01 0.28 -12.22
CA GLY A 168 3.67 0.89 -12.08
C GLY A 168 2.59 -0.13 -11.73
N ASN A 169 2.61 -1.30 -12.38
CA ASN A 169 1.69 -2.39 -12.10
C ASN A 169 1.88 -2.95 -10.67
N SER A 170 3.12 -3.01 -10.16
CA SER A 170 3.42 -3.46 -8.80
C SER A 170 2.88 -2.49 -7.75
N VAL A 171 2.97 -1.19 -7.98
CA VAL A 171 2.33 -0.20 -7.09
C VAL A 171 0.82 -0.38 -7.05
N LEU A 172 0.19 -0.63 -8.22
CA LEU A 172 -1.26 -0.92 -8.28
C LEU A 172 -1.61 -2.24 -7.58
N TYR A 173 -0.76 -3.26 -7.70
CA TYR A 173 -0.89 -4.53 -7.00
C TYR A 173 -0.86 -4.34 -5.48
N TYR A 174 0.16 -3.67 -4.93
CA TYR A 174 0.23 -3.38 -3.50
C TYR A 174 -0.96 -2.55 -3.03
N GLY A 175 -1.35 -1.53 -3.80
CA GLY A 175 -2.55 -0.76 -3.50
C GLY A 175 -3.79 -1.64 -3.38
N ARG A 176 -3.96 -2.57 -4.30
CA ARG A 176 -5.10 -3.50 -4.31
C ARG A 176 -5.09 -4.43 -3.11
N ILE A 177 -3.93 -5.02 -2.76
CA ILE A 177 -3.81 -5.89 -1.59
C ILE A 177 -4.21 -5.13 -0.33
N ILE A 178 -3.67 -3.93 -0.13
CA ILE A 178 -3.94 -3.10 1.04
C ILE A 178 -5.44 -2.79 1.15
N PHE A 179 -6.09 -2.41 0.04
CA PHE A 179 -7.53 -2.19 0.04
C PHE A 179 -8.33 -3.49 0.27
N ALA A 180 -7.85 -4.63 -0.23
CA ALA A 180 -8.48 -5.92 0.01
C ALA A 180 -8.41 -6.30 1.49
N SER A 181 -7.22 -6.23 2.12
CA SER A 181 -7.04 -6.51 3.55
C SER A 181 -7.85 -5.57 4.43
N LEU A 182 -7.88 -4.26 4.09
CA LEU A 182 -8.71 -3.31 4.83
C LEU A 182 -10.21 -3.64 4.69
N SER A 183 -10.65 -4.05 3.50
CA SER A 183 -12.04 -4.47 3.27
C SER A 183 -12.38 -5.76 4.03
N ASP A 184 -11.46 -6.72 4.07
CA ASP A 184 -11.66 -7.99 4.76
C ASP A 184 -11.68 -7.80 6.28
N LEU A 185 -10.85 -6.90 6.81
CA LEU A 185 -10.90 -6.47 8.21
C LEU A 185 -12.26 -5.83 8.55
N LEU A 186 -12.75 -4.90 7.71
CA LEU A 186 -14.04 -4.23 7.93
C LEU A 186 -15.24 -5.19 7.82
N ARG A 187 -15.10 -6.25 7.04
CA ARG A 187 -16.13 -7.30 6.89
C ARG A 187 -16.01 -8.43 7.92
N GLY A 188 -15.02 -8.36 8.82
CA GLY A 188 -14.76 -9.38 9.83
C GLY A 188 -14.26 -10.72 9.26
N ARG A 189 -13.71 -10.73 8.06
CA ARG A 189 -13.05 -11.90 7.46
C ARG A 189 -11.64 -12.12 7.99
N GLU A 190 -10.97 -11.02 8.34
CA GLU A 190 -9.69 -11.03 9.04
C GLU A 190 -9.90 -10.59 10.48
N SER A 191 -9.15 -11.18 11.40
CA SER A 191 -9.21 -10.82 12.82
C SER A 191 -8.44 -9.53 13.07
N ILE A 192 -8.98 -8.65 13.94
CA ILE A 192 -8.22 -7.51 14.45
C ILE A 192 -6.92 -7.96 15.14
N ASN A 193 -6.91 -9.18 15.66
CA ASN A 193 -5.70 -9.77 16.25
C ASN A 193 -4.59 -10.00 15.22
N ASP A 194 -4.91 -10.10 13.91
CA ASP A 194 -3.93 -10.34 12.85
C ASP A 194 -3.25 -9.05 12.37
N LEU A 195 -3.70 -7.89 12.89
CA LEU A 195 -3.02 -6.62 12.62
C LEU A 195 -1.63 -6.61 13.23
N SER A 196 -0.63 -6.38 12.39
CA SER A 196 0.74 -6.14 12.84
C SER A 196 0.89 -4.73 13.40
N GLY A 197 1.38 -4.63 14.61
CA GLY A 197 1.79 -3.38 15.23
C GLY A 197 3.26 -3.05 14.91
N PRO A 198 3.82 -2.03 15.58
CA PRO A 198 5.21 -1.63 15.37
C PRO A 198 6.24 -2.75 15.57
N VAL A 199 6.00 -3.67 16.52
CA VAL A 199 6.91 -4.79 16.81
C VAL A 199 6.84 -5.83 15.69
N GLY A 200 5.65 -6.16 15.18
CA GLY A 200 5.46 -7.05 14.03
C GLY A 200 6.10 -6.50 12.76
N ILE A 201 5.96 -5.19 12.50
CA ILE A 201 6.60 -4.53 11.36
C ILE A 201 8.13 -4.63 11.45
N VAL A 202 8.72 -4.37 12.63
CA VAL A 202 10.17 -4.49 12.83
C VAL A 202 10.63 -5.93 12.63
N SER A 203 9.87 -6.91 13.13
CA SER A 203 10.14 -8.34 12.92
C SER A 203 10.12 -8.70 11.42
N ALA A 204 9.09 -8.26 10.69
CA ALA A 204 8.96 -8.50 9.25
C ALA A 204 10.11 -7.86 8.45
N ILE A 205 10.54 -6.64 8.81
CA ILE A 205 11.73 -6.00 8.20
C ILE A 205 12.99 -6.82 8.51
N GLY A 206 13.14 -7.32 9.74
CA GLY A 206 14.26 -8.16 10.14
C GLY A 206 14.30 -9.47 9.34
N GLN A 207 13.17 -10.11 9.12
CA GLN A 207 13.04 -11.30 8.28
C GLN A 207 13.40 -10.99 6.82
N ALA A 208 12.82 -9.93 6.24
CA ALA A 208 13.15 -9.51 4.89
C ALA A 208 14.64 -9.24 4.72
N ALA A 209 15.29 -8.58 5.70
CA ALA A 209 16.73 -8.34 5.70
C ALA A 209 17.56 -9.64 5.75
N SER A 210 17.05 -10.71 6.39
CA SER A 210 17.72 -12.02 6.45
C SER A 210 17.66 -12.79 5.13
N TYR A 211 16.62 -12.58 4.33
CA TYR A 211 16.49 -13.19 3.00
C TYR A 211 17.34 -12.48 1.94
N GLY A 212 17.53 -11.18 2.08
CA GLY A 212 18.39 -10.42 1.20
C GLY A 212 17.92 -8.98 0.96
N TRP A 213 18.75 -8.23 0.23
CA TRP A 213 18.44 -6.84 -0.08
C TRP A 213 17.23 -6.66 -1.01
N GLN A 214 16.92 -7.67 -1.81
CA GLN A 214 15.76 -7.66 -2.72
C GLN A 214 14.46 -7.65 -1.92
N ASP A 215 14.34 -8.56 -0.95
CA ASP A 215 13.16 -8.66 -0.08
C ASP A 215 13.02 -7.43 0.79
N LEU A 216 14.15 -6.85 1.22
CA LEU A 216 14.15 -5.59 1.98
C LEU A 216 13.63 -4.42 1.13
N LEU A 217 14.00 -4.32 -0.14
CA LEU A 217 13.46 -3.30 -1.05
C LEU A 217 11.99 -3.53 -1.37
N GLU A 218 11.57 -4.79 -1.53
CA GLU A 218 10.16 -5.14 -1.73
C GLU A 218 9.32 -4.72 -0.52
N MET A 219 9.79 -5.02 0.70
CA MET A 219 9.17 -4.57 1.94
C MET A 219 9.12 -3.05 2.04
N LEU A 220 10.19 -2.35 1.65
CA LEU A 220 10.21 -0.89 1.62
C LEU A 220 9.15 -0.33 0.65
N ALA A 221 9.00 -0.91 -0.54
CA ALA A 221 7.99 -0.50 -1.50
C ALA A 221 6.58 -0.73 -0.94
N LEU A 222 6.33 -1.90 -0.34
CA LEU A 222 5.06 -2.22 0.30
C LEU A 222 4.70 -1.22 1.41
N ILE A 223 5.62 -0.97 2.34
CA ILE A 223 5.41 -0.03 3.46
C ILE A 223 5.14 1.38 2.92
N THR A 224 5.89 1.82 1.92
CA THR A 224 5.75 3.17 1.36
C THR A 224 4.40 3.35 0.67
N VAL A 225 3.96 2.37 -0.14
CA VAL A 225 2.64 2.39 -0.78
C VAL A 225 1.52 2.32 0.27
N ASN A 226 1.69 1.48 1.30
CA ASN A 226 0.75 1.39 2.43
C ASN A 226 0.58 2.74 3.13
N LEU A 227 1.70 3.41 3.44
CA LEU A 227 1.68 4.74 4.04
C LEU A 227 0.97 5.77 3.14
N GLY A 228 1.18 5.69 1.82
CA GLY A 228 0.47 6.53 0.84
C GLY A 228 -1.04 6.34 0.90
N ILE A 229 -1.50 5.08 0.93
CA ILE A 229 -2.92 4.73 0.99
C ILE A 229 -3.53 5.14 2.34
N LEU A 230 -2.89 4.78 3.44
CA LEU A 230 -3.37 5.14 4.78
C LEU A 230 -3.52 6.65 4.92
N ASN A 231 -2.55 7.44 4.42
CA ASN A 231 -2.64 8.89 4.45
C ASN A 231 -3.79 9.45 3.61
N LEU A 232 -4.29 8.73 2.60
CA LEU A 232 -5.46 9.12 1.80
C LEU A 232 -6.81 8.71 2.43
N LEU A 233 -6.81 7.91 3.49
CA LEU A 233 -8.05 7.54 4.15
C LEU A 233 -8.75 8.77 4.75
N PRO A 234 -10.10 8.80 4.76
CA PRO A 234 -10.88 9.95 5.22
C PRO A 234 -10.92 10.09 6.76
N PHE A 235 -9.78 9.86 7.42
CA PHE A 235 -9.64 10.02 8.86
C PHE A 235 -9.12 11.42 9.19
N PRO A 236 -9.78 12.18 10.10
CA PRO A 236 -9.43 13.57 10.43
C PRO A 236 -7.98 13.80 10.87
N ALA A 237 -7.32 12.78 11.41
CA ALA A 237 -5.90 12.84 11.81
C ALA A 237 -4.93 12.71 10.62
N LEU A 238 -5.39 12.22 9.47
CA LEU A 238 -4.59 11.95 8.27
C LEU A 238 -4.82 13.04 7.20
N ASP A 239 -3.97 13.08 6.20
CA ASP A 239 -4.07 14.08 5.13
C ASP A 239 -5.37 13.95 4.34
N GLY A 240 -5.85 12.71 4.10
CA GLY A 240 -7.15 12.46 3.46
C GLY A 240 -8.32 13.05 4.23
N GLY A 241 -8.32 13.03 5.56
CA GLY A 241 -9.35 13.68 6.37
C GLY A 241 -9.34 15.21 6.23
N LYS A 242 -8.15 15.81 6.13
CA LYS A 242 -8.03 17.27 5.85
C LYS A 242 -8.56 17.60 4.45
N VAL A 243 -8.30 16.73 3.45
CA VAL A 243 -8.87 16.88 2.11
C VAL A 243 -10.40 16.83 2.15
N VAL A 244 -11.00 15.94 2.96
CA VAL A 244 -12.46 15.89 3.16
C VAL A 244 -12.98 17.23 3.70
N PHE A 245 -12.32 17.83 4.68
CA PHE A 245 -12.71 19.15 5.19
C PHE A 245 -12.61 20.23 4.10
N LEU A 246 -11.57 20.17 3.25
CA LEU A 246 -11.43 21.10 2.13
C LEU A 246 -12.51 20.90 1.05
N VAL A 247 -12.93 19.66 0.80
CA VAL A 247 -14.04 19.36 -0.12
C VAL A 247 -15.35 19.91 0.43
N ILE A 248 -15.62 19.74 1.74
CA ILE A 248 -16.79 20.35 2.40
C ILE A 248 -16.77 21.85 2.26
N GLU A 249 -15.62 22.49 2.53
CA GLU A 249 -15.45 23.94 2.35
C GLU A 249 -15.70 24.38 0.91
N GLY A 250 -15.17 23.65 -0.08
CA GLY A 250 -15.36 23.95 -1.51
C GLY A 250 -16.81 23.84 -1.98
N VAL A 251 -17.58 22.89 -1.42
CA VAL A 251 -18.99 22.66 -1.78
C VAL A 251 -19.92 23.62 -1.03
N THR A 252 -19.68 23.87 0.25
CA THR A 252 -20.56 24.68 1.10
C THR A 252 -20.20 26.17 1.10
N GLY A 253 -19.01 26.52 0.62
CA GLY A 253 -18.47 27.88 0.67
C GLY A 253 -18.05 28.33 2.09
N HIS A 254 -18.09 27.42 3.08
CA HIS A 254 -17.74 27.73 4.47
C HIS A 254 -16.76 26.69 5.00
N ALA A 255 -15.69 27.15 5.64
CA ALA A 255 -14.74 26.27 6.30
C ALA A 255 -15.39 25.55 7.49
N VAL A 256 -15.04 24.28 7.69
CA VAL A 256 -15.46 23.53 8.88
C VAL A 256 -14.89 24.22 10.13
N PRO A 257 -15.68 24.45 11.19
CA PRO A 257 -15.21 25.15 12.39
C PRO A 257 -13.96 24.49 12.99
N GLU A 258 -12.95 25.29 13.33
CA GLU A 258 -11.66 24.79 13.87
C GLU A 258 -11.81 23.90 15.10
N LYS A 259 -12.78 24.24 16.00
CA LYS A 259 -13.07 23.42 17.18
C LYS A 259 -13.53 22.02 16.79
N LEU A 260 -14.38 21.90 15.77
CA LEU A 260 -14.87 20.60 15.31
C LEU A 260 -13.73 19.80 14.65
N GLN A 261 -12.93 20.44 13.81
CA GLN A 261 -11.74 19.80 13.22
C GLN A 261 -10.80 19.27 14.31
N SER A 262 -10.49 20.10 15.32
CA SER A 262 -9.60 19.73 16.42
C SER A 262 -10.14 18.56 17.24
N VAL A 263 -11.43 18.56 17.57
CA VAL A 263 -12.06 17.47 18.34
C VAL A 263 -12.05 16.16 17.54
N LEU A 264 -12.42 16.20 16.25
CA LEU A 264 -12.41 15.03 15.39
C LEU A 264 -10.99 14.48 15.19
N THR A 265 -10.02 15.37 15.01
CA THR A 265 -8.60 15.00 14.87
C THR A 265 -8.09 14.34 16.15
N LEU A 266 -8.36 14.93 17.32
CA LEU A 266 -7.95 14.37 18.62
C LEU A 266 -8.60 13.01 18.89
N ALA A 267 -9.90 12.86 18.59
CA ALA A 267 -10.61 11.59 18.74
C ALA A 267 -10.01 10.50 17.82
N THR A 268 -9.69 10.87 16.57
CA THR A 268 -9.06 9.95 15.62
C THR A 268 -7.65 9.56 16.05
N PHE A 269 -6.84 10.50 16.56
CA PHE A 269 -5.54 10.18 17.14
C PHE A 269 -5.65 9.23 18.32
N GLY A 270 -6.61 9.47 19.23
CA GLY A 270 -6.86 8.59 20.36
C GLY A 270 -7.22 7.15 19.90
N LEU A 271 -8.08 7.03 18.87
CA LEU A 271 -8.45 5.74 18.30
C LEU A 271 -7.24 5.03 17.68
N LEU A 272 -6.48 5.72 16.82
CA LEU A 272 -5.31 5.14 16.15
C LEU A 272 -4.22 4.75 17.16
N PHE A 273 -4.00 5.57 18.20
CA PHE A 273 -3.05 5.27 19.26
C PHE A 273 -3.49 4.07 20.10
N GLY A 274 -4.78 3.98 20.42
CA GLY A 274 -5.35 2.80 21.10
C GLY A 274 -5.17 1.53 20.26
N LEU A 275 -5.46 1.61 18.95
CA LEU A 275 -5.26 0.48 18.04
C LEU A 275 -3.76 0.08 17.94
N MET A 276 -2.85 1.04 17.92
CA MET A 276 -1.41 0.79 17.92
C MET A 276 -0.97 0.06 19.20
N ILE A 277 -1.44 0.48 20.37
CA ILE A 277 -1.13 -0.20 21.64
C ILE A 277 -1.67 -1.64 21.62
N PHE A 278 -2.91 -1.83 21.15
CA PHE A 278 -3.53 -3.15 21.05
C PHE A 278 -2.74 -4.08 20.10
N ALA A 279 -2.38 -3.60 18.91
CA ALA A 279 -1.59 -4.36 17.96
C ALA A 279 -0.19 -4.70 18.51
N THR A 280 0.46 -3.74 19.20
CA THR A 280 1.76 -3.98 19.87
C THR A 280 1.64 -5.07 20.93
N TYR A 281 0.57 -5.05 21.72
CA TYR A 281 0.32 -6.09 22.73
C TYR A 281 0.17 -7.47 22.07
N ASN A 282 -0.58 -7.58 20.97
CA ASN A 282 -0.74 -8.82 20.22
C ASN A 282 0.60 -9.31 19.61
N ASP A 283 1.41 -8.39 19.04
CA ASP A 283 2.74 -8.73 18.52
C ASP A 283 3.61 -9.37 19.60
N ILE A 284 3.65 -8.76 20.80
CA ILE A 284 4.44 -9.27 21.93
C ILE A 284 3.92 -10.65 22.36
N LEU A 285 2.61 -10.85 22.43
CA LEU A 285 2.03 -12.15 22.76
C LEU A 285 2.45 -13.22 21.75
N ARG A 286 2.37 -12.92 20.44
CA ARG A 286 2.79 -13.84 19.37
C ARG A 286 4.27 -14.21 19.49
N LEU A 287 5.15 -13.23 19.77
CA LEU A 287 6.57 -13.48 19.98
C LEU A 287 6.82 -14.42 21.18
N ILE A 288 6.06 -14.27 22.27
CA ILE A 288 6.20 -15.11 23.48
C ILE A 288 5.66 -16.51 23.25
N THR A 289 4.53 -16.63 22.53
CA THR A 289 3.85 -17.93 22.29
C THR A 289 4.44 -18.71 21.12
N GLY A 290 5.35 -18.11 20.33
CA GLY A 290 5.96 -18.75 19.16
C GLY A 290 4.97 -18.98 18.01
N THR A 291 3.87 -18.25 17.94
CA THR A 291 2.85 -18.32 16.89
C THR A 291 3.11 -17.29 15.77
N VAL A 292 4.39 -17.01 15.50
CA VAL A 292 4.83 -16.15 14.40
C VAL A 292 5.13 -16.96 13.16
#